data_1749f1dbc92ccdd342cf536cd7226f49
#
_entry.id   1749f1dbc92ccdd342cf536cd7226f49
#
_cell.length_a   1.000
_cell.length_b   1.000
_cell.length_c   1.000
_cell.angle_alpha   90.00
_cell.angle_beta   90.00
_cell.angle_gamma   90.00
#
_symmetry.space_group_name_H-M   'P 1'
#
loop_
_entity.id
_entity.type
_entity.pdbx_description
1 polymer ?
#
loop_
_entity_poly.entity_id
_entity_poly.type
_entity_poly.pdbx_seq_one_letter_code
_entity_poly.pdbx_strand_id
1 'polypeptide(L)'
;PLLLTLLSVAILSGTFNIIDSIHFQHSAGAWNLFLMPLGAVLFLVTMIAEVERVPFDMPEAEAELVEGWWTEYGGMRFGMLFMAEYIRTYAACFLFTHFFLGGWHLPFQGTLAALLGDSLNGTIEFFPGAIMTLVKSWLVFLVVFVWARFSLARIRTDQILEFGWRMLLPLSLIHISEPTRRYAI
;
A
#
# COMPACT_ATOMS: atom_id res chain seq x y z
N PRO A 1 -10.66 -7.43 -4.47
CA PRO A 1 -9.38 -7.30 -5.18
C PRO A 1 -8.19 -7.13 -4.24
N LEU A 2 -8.29 -6.37 -3.13
CA LEU A 2 -7.17 -6.15 -2.20
C LEU A 2 -6.60 -7.47 -1.63
N LEU A 3 -7.44 -8.37 -1.14
CA LEU A 3 -7.01 -9.69 -0.64
C LEU A 3 -6.36 -10.55 -1.74
N LEU A 4 -6.83 -10.43 -2.99
CA LEU A 4 -6.25 -11.16 -4.12
C LEU A 4 -4.84 -10.64 -4.45
N THR A 5 -4.61 -9.35 -4.37
CA THR A 5 -3.26 -8.78 -4.56
C THR A 5 -2.31 -9.18 -3.43
N LEU A 6 -2.78 -9.23 -2.18
CA LEU A 6 -2.00 -9.77 -1.06
C LEU A 6 -1.70 -11.26 -1.22
N LEU A 7 -2.67 -12.03 -1.71
CA LEU A 7 -2.47 -13.45 -2.00
C LEU A 7 -1.38 -13.66 -3.06
N SER A 8 -1.33 -12.82 -4.10
CA SER A 8 -0.27 -12.90 -5.13
C SER A 8 1.13 -12.67 -4.54
N VAL A 9 1.26 -11.73 -3.58
CA VAL A 9 2.53 -11.53 -2.85
C VAL A 9 2.86 -12.73 -1.97
N ALA A 10 1.87 -13.32 -1.28
CA ALA A 10 2.07 -14.51 -0.47
C ALA A 10 2.50 -15.72 -1.29
N ILE A 11 1.95 -15.90 -2.49
CA ILE A 11 2.37 -16.95 -3.43
C ILE A 11 3.81 -16.71 -3.90
N LEU A 12 4.18 -15.46 -4.18
CA LEU A 12 5.54 -15.11 -4.60
C LEU A 12 6.57 -15.39 -3.49
N SER A 13 6.27 -15.02 -2.25
CA SER A 13 7.15 -15.23 -1.10
C SER A 13 7.10 -16.64 -0.52
N GLY A 14 6.08 -17.43 -0.89
CA GLY A 14 5.83 -18.78 -0.35
C GLY A 14 5.37 -18.80 1.11
N THR A 15 5.09 -17.65 1.71
CA THR A 15 4.71 -17.50 3.12
C THR A 15 3.62 -16.44 3.31
N PHE A 16 2.81 -16.64 4.36
CA PHE A 16 1.83 -15.64 4.80
C PHE A 16 2.38 -14.73 5.91
N ASN A 17 3.60 -14.99 6.38
CA ASN A 17 4.23 -14.18 7.41
C ASN A 17 4.86 -12.93 6.79
N ILE A 18 4.56 -11.76 7.35
CA ILE A 18 5.07 -10.47 6.89
C ILE A 18 6.61 -10.41 6.99
N ILE A 19 7.17 -10.93 8.08
CA ILE A 19 8.61 -10.91 8.33
C ILE A 19 9.35 -11.76 7.28
N ASP A 20 8.85 -12.95 6.99
CA ASP A 20 9.45 -13.84 5.99
C ASP A 20 9.34 -13.26 4.58
N SER A 21 8.23 -12.57 4.28
CA SER A 21 8.08 -11.84 3.01
C SER A 21 9.11 -10.71 2.86
N ILE A 22 9.48 -10.02 3.94
CA ILE A 22 10.54 -9.01 3.93
C ILE A 22 11.91 -9.66 3.71
N HIS A 23 12.19 -10.78 4.39
CA HIS A 23 13.43 -11.53 4.19
C HIS A 23 13.55 -12.10 2.77
N PHE A 24 12.44 -12.53 2.17
CA PHE A 24 12.41 -12.93 0.76
C PHE A 24 12.81 -11.76 -0.16
N GLN A 25 12.26 -10.57 0.04
CA GLN A 25 12.64 -9.38 -0.74
C GLN A 25 14.12 -9.02 -0.56
N HIS A 26 14.66 -9.18 0.65
CA HIS A 26 16.08 -8.98 0.91
C HIS A 26 16.96 -10.01 0.17
N SER A 27 16.59 -11.28 0.21
CA SER A 27 17.32 -12.35 -0.50
C SER A 27 17.24 -12.23 -2.02
N ALA A 28 16.10 -11.74 -2.54
CA ALA A 28 15.92 -11.44 -3.95
C ALA A 28 16.71 -10.19 -4.44
N GLY A 29 17.21 -9.38 -3.50
CA GLY A 29 17.94 -8.15 -3.78
C GLY A 29 17.11 -7.02 -4.38
N ALA A 30 15.81 -7.21 -4.55
CA ALA A 30 14.90 -6.25 -5.15
C ALA A 30 13.57 -6.19 -4.39
N TRP A 31 12.94 -5.03 -4.36
CA TRP A 31 11.62 -4.88 -3.80
C TRP A 31 10.55 -5.56 -4.67
N ASN A 32 9.49 -6.06 -4.05
CA ASN A 32 8.35 -6.61 -4.79
C ASN A 32 7.69 -5.58 -5.73
N LEU A 33 7.88 -4.29 -5.47
CA LEU A 33 7.48 -3.22 -6.39
C LEU A 33 8.06 -3.40 -7.80
N PHE A 34 9.31 -3.87 -7.92
CA PHE A 34 9.98 -4.11 -9.20
C PHE A 34 9.70 -5.52 -9.75
N LEU A 35 9.51 -6.50 -8.87
CA LEU A 35 9.19 -7.87 -9.26
C LEU A 35 7.75 -8.00 -9.77
N MET A 36 6.83 -7.23 -9.17
CA MET A 36 5.39 -7.28 -9.45
C MET A 36 4.80 -5.85 -9.54
N PRO A 37 5.18 -5.05 -10.54
CA PRO A 37 4.73 -3.65 -10.63
C PRO A 37 3.21 -3.53 -10.80
N LEU A 38 2.59 -4.45 -11.56
CA LEU A 38 1.14 -4.48 -11.72
C LEU A 38 0.43 -4.74 -10.40
N GLY A 39 0.92 -5.69 -9.59
CA GLY A 39 0.38 -5.98 -8.26
C GLY A 39 0.50 -4.80 -7.31
N ALA A 40 1.60 -4.07 -7.36
CA ALA A 40 1.79 -2.87 -6.55
C ALA A 40 0.79 -1.76 -6.90
N VAL A 41 0.58 -1.51 -8.19
CA VAL A 41 -0.43 -0.52 -8.66
C VAL A 41 -1.84 -0.95 -8.28
N LEU A 42 -2.19 -2.24 -8.49
CA LEU A 42 -3.48 -2.78 -8.09
C LEU A 42 -3.71 -2.66 -6.59
N PHE A 43 -2.69 -2.98 -5.80
CA PHE A 43 -2.78 -2.84 -4.35
C PHE A 43 -2.98 -1.39 -3.93
N LEU A 44 -2.24 -0.43 -4.52
CA LEU A 44 -2.42 1.00 -4.24
C LEU A 44 -3.83 1.49 -4.54
N VAL A 45 -4.36 1.16 -5.71
CA VAL A 45 -5.71 1.59 -6.11
C VAL A 45 -6.77 0.97 -5.18
N THR A 46 -6.66 -0.34 -4.90
CA THR A 46 -7.61 -1.03 -4.01
C THR A 46 -7.48 -0.57 -2.56
N MET A 47 -6.27 -0.21 -2.12
CA MET A 47 -6.03 0.34 -0.79
C MET A 47 -6.69 1.71 -0.62
N ILE A 48 -6.58 2.60 -1.60
CA ILE A 48 -7.27 3.91 -1.57
C ILE A 48 -8.79 3.71 -1.53
N ALA A 49 -9.32 2.76 -2.30
CA ALA A 49 -10.73 2.43 -2.30
C ALA A 49 -11.22 1.86 -0.96
N GLU A 50 -10.42 1.02 -0.29
CA GLU A 50 -10.73 0.42 1.02
C GLU A 50 -10.72 1.45 2.14
N VAL A 51 -9.82 2.43 2.04
CA VAL A 51 -9.71 3.53 3.03
C VAL A 51 -10.76 4.61 2.79
N GLU A 52 -11.56 4.50 1.71
CA GLU A 52 -12.61 5.47 1.37
C GLU A 52 -12.08 6.91 1.23
N ARG A 53 -10.87 7.06 0.65
CA ARG A 53 -10.27 8.39 0.36
C ARG A 53 -10.45 8.77 -1.10
N VAL A 54 -10.33 10.07 -1.40
CA VAL A 54 -10.39 10.57 -2.78
C VAL A 54 -9.49 9.77 -3.70
N PRO A 55 -9.98 9.21 -4.83
CA PRO A 55 -11.22 9.53 -5.55
C PRO A 55 -12.46 8.68 -5.16
N PHE A 56 -12.35 7.75 -4.20
CA PHE A 56 -13.41 6.83 -3.78
C PHE A 56 -14.15 7.28 -2.52
N ASP A 57 -14.08 8.55 -2.21
CA ASP A 57 -14.65 9.21 -1.03
C ASP A 57 -16.17 9.43 -1.17
N MET A 58 -16.92 8.34 -1.01
CA MET A 58 -18.37 8.33 -1.14
C MET A 58 -19.11 8.84 0.11
N PRO A 59 -18.73 8.40 1.34
CA PRO A 59 -19.41 8.82 2.55
C PRO A 59 -19.22 10.32 2.85
N GLU A 60 -18.05 10.86 2.55
CA GLU A 60 -17.71 12.27 2.74
C GLU A 60 -18.34 13.18 1.66
N ALA A 61 -18.66 12.63 0.47
CA ALA A 61 -19.34 13.38 -0.59
C ALA A 61 -20.79 13.72 -0.21
N GLU A 62 -21.45 12.82 0.48
CA GLU A 62 -22.77 13.10 1.08
C GLU A 62 -22.66 14.06 2.26
N ALA A 63 -21.55 14.04 2.99
CA ALA A 63 -21.26 14.94 4.10
C ALA A 63 -21.12 16.41 3.69
N GLU A 64 -20.63 16.71 2.50
CA GLU A 64 -20.55 18.10 2.00
C GLU A 64 -21.92 18.78 1.85
N LEU A 65 -22.99 17.99 1.65
CA LEU A 65 -24.35 18.52 1.52
C LEU A 65 -25.09 18.62 2.87
N VAL A 66 -24.89 17.68 3.82
CA VAL A 66 -25.60 17.59 5.12
C VAL A 66 -24.77 16.90 6.21
N GLU A 67 -23.45 16.89 6.17
CA GLU A 67 -22.53 16.15 7.08
C GLU A 67 -22.78 14.63 7.18
N GLY A 68 -23.63 14.05 6.35
CA GLY A 68 -23.88 12.62 6.26
C GLY A 68 -24.13 11.92 7.62
N TRP A 69 -23.53 10.76 7.83
CA TRP A 69 -23.67 9.96 9.07
C TRP A 69 -22.91 10.55 10.27
N TRP A 70 -22.06 11.55 10.05
CA TRP A 70 -21.32 12.28 11.10
C TRP A 70 -22.19 13.26 11.88
N THR A 71 -23.36 13.65 11.35
CA THR A 71 -24.22 14.69 11.88
C THR A 71 -24.69 14.41 13.33
N GLU A 72 -24.84 13.13 13.69
CA GLU A 72 -25.31 12.73 15.02
C GLU A 72 -24.18 12.66 16.06
N TYR A 73 -22.93 12.75 15.64
CA TYR A 73 -21.77 12.60 16.52
C TYR A 73 -21.13 13.94 16.84
N GLY A 74 -21.24 14.40 18.10
CA GLY A 74 -20.61 15.63 18.57
C GLY A 74 -19.44 15.35 19.53
N GLY A 75 -18.55 16.34 19.67
CA GLY A 75 -17.49 16.36 20.67
C GLY A 75 -16.49 15.21 20.56
N MET A 76 -16.20 14.51 21.65
CA MET A 76 -15.18 13.47 21.73
C MET A 76 -15.48 12.25 20.85
N ARG A 77 -16.74 11.92 20.62
CA ARG A 77 -17.16 10.80 19.76
C ARG A 77 -16.77 11.04 18.31
N PHE A 78 -17.01 12.24 17.81
CA PHE A 78 -16.56 12.65 16.48
C PHE A 78 -15.03 12.57 16.36
N GLY A 79 -14.30 13.10 17.35
CA GLY A 79 -12.84 13.06 17.36
C GLY A 79 -12.25 11.64 17.31
N MET A 80 -12.88 10.68 18.02
CA MET A 80 -12.43 9.28 18.00
C MET A 80 -12.68 8.62 16.64
N LEU A 81 -13.82 8.86 16.00
CA LEU A 81 -14.13 8.34 14.67
C LEU A 81 -13.16 8.90 13.62
N PHE A 82 -12.93 10.20 13.65
CA PHE A 82 -11.98 10.88 12.77
C PHE A 82 -10.54 10.36 12.93
N MET A 83 -10.11 10.13 14.17
CA MET A 83 -8.80 9.52 14.45
C MET A 83 -8.71 8.10 13.90
N ALA A 84 -9.77 7.30 14.05
CA ALA A 84 -9.79 5.93 13.53
C ALA A 84 -9.59 5.86 12.02
N GLU A 85 -10.12 6.83 11.28
CA GLU A 85 -9.93 6.96 9.83
C GLU A 85 -8.48 7.20 9.44
N TYR A 86 -7.78 8.08 10.15
CA TYR A 86 -6.35 8.31 9.92
C TYR A 86 -5.50 7.11 10.31
N ILE A 87 -5.84 6.42 11.40
CA ILE A 87 -5.15 5.18 11.80
C ILE A 87 -5.31 4.12 10.72
N ARG A 88 -6.53 3.93 10.17
CA ARG A 88 -6.79 2.99 9.07
C ARG A 88 -5.95 3.34 7.84
N THR A 89 -5.91 4.61 7.47
CA THR A 89 -5.12 5.11 6.35
C THR A 89 -3.62 4.83 6.54
N TYR A 90 -3.10 5.13 7.73
CA TYR A 90 -1.69 4.90 8.03
C TYR A 90 -1.35 3.40 8.08
N ALA A 91 -2.24 2.58 8.64
CA ALA A 91 -2.07 1.12 8.65
C ALA A 91 -2.00 0.53 7.24
N ALA A 92 -2.81 1.04 6.31
CA ALA A 92 -2.77 0.65 4.90
C ALA A 92 -1.43 1.01 4.24
N CYS A 93 -0.90 2.22 4.49
CA CYS A 93 0.44 2.61 4.02
C CYS A 93 1.55 1.74 4.61
N PHE A 94 1.41 1.38 5.88
CA PHE A 94 2.35 0.50 6.57
C PHE A 94 2.37 -0.89 5.95
N LEU A 95 1.20 -1.46 5.62
CA LEU A 95 1.10 -2.74 4.90
C LEU A 95 1.74 -2.68 3.51
N PHE A 96 1.48 -1.62 2.75
CA PHE A 96 2.12 -1.42 1.44
C PHE A 96 3.64 -1.39 1.55
N THR A 97 4.17 -0.69 2.56
CA THR A 97 5.61 -0.59 2.79
C THR A 97 6.24 -1.96 3.06
N HIS A 98 5.58 -2.83 3.83
CA HIS A 98 6.11 -4.15 4.15
C HIS A 98 6.03 -5.11 2.95
N PHE A 99 4.92 -5.11 2.24
CA PHE A 99 4.72 -6.07 1.15
C PHE A 99 5.41 -5.67 -0.15
N PHE A 100 5.57 -4.37 -0.44
CA PHE A 100 6.10 -3.90 -1.72
C PHE A 100 7.42 -3.14 -1.63
N LEU A 101 7.69 -2.44 -0.53
CA LEU A 101 8.91 -1.64 -0.34
C LEU A 101 9.97 -2.31 0.57
N GLY A 102 9.81 -3.60 0.87
CA GLY A 102 10.79 -4.37 1.63
C GLY A 102 10.98 -3.94 3.09
N GLY A 103 9.95 -3.33 3.71
CA GLY A 103 10.00 -2.93 5.12
C GLY A 103 11.21 -2.07 5.44
N TRP A 104 12.11 -2.60 6.28
CA TRP A 104 13.32 -1.90 6.73
C TRP A 104 14.52 -2.02 5.79
N HIS A 105 14.47 -2.84 4.73
CA HIS A 105 15.56 -3.00 3.78
C HIS A 105 15.48 -2.00 2.62
N LEU A 106 16.65 -1.51 2.17
CA LEU A 106 16.74 -0.69 0.97
C LEU A 106 16.81 -1.58 -0.29
N PRO A 107 16.31 -1.09 -1.44
CA PRO A 107 16.44 -1.82 -2.69
C PRO A 107 17.88 -1.80 -3.14
N PHE A 108 18.34 -2.88 -3.78
CA PHE A 108 19.68 -2.97 -4.34
C PHE A 108 20.80 -2.66 -3.34
N GLN A 109 20.62 -3.00 -2.06
CA GLN A 109 21.56 -2.67 -0.99
C GLN A 109 22.99 -3.13 -1.32
N GLY A 110 23.17 -4.31 -1.94
CA GLY A 110 24.47 -4.81 -2.37
C GLY A 110 25.13 -3.97 -3.47
N THR A 111 24.36 -3.52 -4.45
CA THR A 111 24.87 -2.65 -5.55
C THR A 111 25.08 -1.22 -5.09
N LEU A 112 24.24 -0.71 -4.21
CA LEU A 112 24.41 0.61 -3.60
C LEU A 112 25.65 0.67 -2.69
N ALA A 113 25.91 -0.37 -1.91
CA ALA A 113 27.11 -0.50 -1.10
C ALA A 113 28.38 -0.55 -1.96
N ALA A 114 28.32 -1.25 -3.10
CA ALA A 114 29.44 -1.33 -4.04
C ALA A 114 29.73 0.00 -4.77
N LEU A 115 28.70 0.83 -5.01
CA LEU A 115 28.84 2.11 -5.73
C LEU A 115 29.23 3.28 -4.82
N LEU A 116 28.70 3.31 -3.59
CA LEU A 116 28.78 4.45 -2.66
C LEU A 116 29.73 4.18 -1.46
N GLY A 117 30.32 2.99 -1.38
CA GLY A 117 31.24 2.58 -0.33
C GLY A 117 30.59 2.29 1.02
N ASP A 118 31.42 1.87 1.96
CA ASP A 118 31.00 1.45 3.32
C ASP A 118 30.33 2.54 4.17
N SER A 119 30.43 3.80 3.76
CA SER A 119 29.81 4.93 4.47
C SER A 119 28.28 4.82 4.57
N LEU A 120 27.63 4.26 3.55
CA LEU A 120 26.18 4.06 3.56
C LEU A 120 25.76 2.88 4.42
N ASN A 121 26.53 1.81 4.44
CA ASN A 121 26.26 0.66 5.31
C ASN A 121 26.28 1.08 6.77
N GLY A 122 27.28 1.86 7.19
CA GLY A 122 27.35 2.41 8.54
C GLY A 122 26.18 3.33 8.90
N THR A 123 25.70 4.12 7.93
CA THR A 123 24.54 5.01 8.16
C THR A 123 23.24 4.23 8.25
N ILE A 124 23.08 3.19 7.44
CA ILE A 124 21.88 2.31 7.45
C ILE A 124 21.84 1.47 8.72
N GLU A 125 22.98 0.96 9.18
CA GLU A 125 23.08 0.23 10.45
C GLU A 125 22.84 1.12 11.68
N PHE A 126 23.16 2.41 11.57
CA PHE A 126 22.91 3.38 12.64
C PHE A 126 21.41 3.67 12.82
N PHE A 127 20.61 3.64 11.75
CA PHE A 127 19.17 3.82 11.86
C PHE A 127 18.49 2.49 12.19
N PRO A 128 17.83 2.35 13.35
CA PRO A 128 17.07 1.14 13.65
C PRO A 128 16.00 0.92 12.57
N GLY A 129 15.83 -0.33 12.13
CA GLY A 129 14.91 -0.72 11.05
C GLY A 129 13.50 -0.15 11.22
N ALA A 130 13.04 0.06 12.46
CA ALA A 130 11.78 0.70 12.77
C ALA A 130 11.68 2.14 12.23
N ILE A 131 12.72 2.93 12.34
CA ILE A 131 12.73 4.31 11.83
C ILE A 131 12.67 4.30 10.29
N MET A 132 13.39 3.39 9.64
CA MET A 132 13.37 3.28 8.19
C MET A 132 11.98 2.89 7.67
N THR A 133 11.28 1.96 8.33
CA THR A 133 9.90 1.61 7.98
C THR A 133 8.93 2.76 8.20
N LEU A 134 9.10 3.51 9.28
CA LEU A 134 8.28 4.70 9.55
C LEU A 134 8.47 5.76 8.48
N VAL A 135 9.71 6.08 8.11
CA VAL A 135 10.01 7.07 7.07
C VAL A 135 9.41 6.66 5.72
N LYS A 136 9.56 5.38 5.32
CA LYS A 136 8.95 4.86 4.09
C LYS A 136 7.43 4.92 4.13
N SER A 137 6.79 4.51 5.22
CA SER A 137 5.33 4.56 5.35
C SER A 137 4.79 5.99 5.33
N TRP A 138 5.52 6.95 5.92
CA TRP A 138 5.22 8.37 5.81
C TRP A 138 5.35 8.90 4.39
N LEU A 139 6.39 8.47 3.67
CA LEU A 139 6.58 8.84 2.26
C LEU A 139 5.43 8.29 1.39
N VAL A 140 5.03 7.04 1.59
CA VAL A 140 3.87 6.45 0.91
C VAL A 140 2.60 7.24 1.23
N PHE A 141 2.39 7.59 2.50
CA PHE A 141 1.24 8.41 2.90
C PHE A 141 1.23 9.76 2.18
N LEU A 142 2.36 10.46 2.13
CA LEU A 142 2.47 11.76 1.43
C LEU A 142 2.22 11.62 -0.07
N VAL A 143 2.86 10.65 -0.72
CA VAL A 143 2.74 10.47 -2.18
C VAL A 143 1.35 9.99 -2.56
N VAL A 144 0.81 8.99 -1.89
CA VAL A 144 -0.45 8.35 -2.29
C VAL A 144 -1.66 9.17 -1.84
N PHE A 145 -1.72 9.57 -0.56
CA PHE A 145 -2.92 10.22 -0.04
C PHE A 145 -2.92 11.73 -0.20
N VAL A 146 -1.80 12.40 0.05
CA VAL A 146 -1.75 13.87 -0.08
C VAL A 146 -1.74 14.26 -1.54
N TRP A 147 -0.88 13.66 -2.37
CA TRP A 147 -0.82 13.99 -3.79
C TRP A 147 -2.09 13.58 -4.54
N ALA A 148 -2.64 12.39 -4.28
CA ALA A 148 -3.89 11.93 -4.89
C ALA A 148 -5.06 12.87 -4.56
N ARG A 149 -5.14 13.38 -3.33
CA ARG A 149 -6.17 14.33 -2.91
C ARG A 149 -6.16 15.63 -3.73
N PHE A 150 -4.98 16.11 -4.09
CA PHE A 150 -4.84 17.35 -4.88
C PHE A 150 -4.94 17.14 -6.40
N SER A 151 -4.65 15.93 -6.88
CA SER A 151 -4.52 15.65 -8.31
C SER A 151 -5.75 14.97 -8.91
N LEU A 152 -6.48 14.15 -8.14
CA LEU A 152 -7.57 13.32 -8.64
C LEU A 152 -8.93 13.98 -8.39
N ALA A 153 -9.77 13.95 -9.44
CA ALA A 153 -11.17 14.29 -9.33
C ALA A 153 -11.98 13.11 -8.76
N ARG A 154 -13.09 13.43 -8.09
CA ARG A 154 -14.03 12.43 -7.56
C ARG A 154 -14.64 11.60 -8.68
N ILE A 155 -14.79 10.30 -8.43
CA ILE A 155 -15.43 9.35 -9.34
C ILE A 155 -16.87 9.11 -8.87
N ARG A 156 -17.80 8.94 -9.83
CA ARG A 156 -19.21 8.67 -9.55
C ARG A 156 -19.40 7.22 -9.08
N THR A 157 -20.43 6.97 -8.23
CA THR A 157 -20.78 5.63 -7.69
C THR A 157 -20.84 4.53 -8.73
N ASP A 158 -21.57 4.79 -9.81
CA ASP A 158 -21.77 3.82 -10.90
C ASP A 158 -20.45 3.43 -11.56
N GLN A 159 -19.56 4.41 -11.73
CA GLN A 159 -18.22 4.20 -12.29
C GLN A 159 -17.31 3.40 -11.37
N ILE A 160 -17.43 3.59 -10.06
CA ILE A 160 -16.65 2.84 -9.06
C ILE A 160 -17.03 1.36 -9.08
N LEU A 161 -18.33 1.06 -9.13
CA LEU A 161 -18.82 -0.31 -9.21
C LEU A 161 -18.36 -0.99 -10.51
N GLU A 162 -18.53 -0.30 -11.63
CA GLU A 162 -18.10 -0.82 -12.93
C GLU A 162 -16.57 -1.05 -12.98
N PHE A 163 -15.78 -0.11 -12.49
CA PHE A 163 -14.34 -0.21 -12.40
C PHE A 163 -13.90 -1.36 -11.49
N GLY A 164 -14.52 -1.51 -10.32
CA GLY A 164 -14.21 -2.59 -9.36
C GLY A 164 -14.50 -3.98 -9.93
N TRP A 165 -15.67 -4.19 -10.52
CA TRP A 165 -16.09 -5.48 -11.02
C TRP A 165 -15.51 -5.84 -12.39
N ARG A 166 -15.44 -4.89 -13.32
CA ARG A 166 -14.99 -5.16 -14.70
C ARG A 166 -13.47 -5.07 -14.88
N MET A 167 -12.79 -4.23 -14.10
CA MET A 167 -11.34 -4.04 -14.25
C MET A 167 -10.52 -4.62 -13.11
N LEU A 168 -10.77 -4.18 -11.86
CA LEU A 168 -9.90 -4.56 -10.73
C LEU A 168 -9.98 -6.04 -10.38
N LEU A 169 -11.17 -6.63 -10.41
CA LEU A 169 -11.35 -8.03 -10.04
C LEU A 169 -10.74 -8.99 -11.07
N PRO A 170 -11.03 -8.89 -12.38
CA PRO A 170 -10.38 -9.76 -13.37
C PRO A 170 -8.86 -9.57 -13.42
N LEU A 171 -8.39 -8.31 -13.33
CA LEU A 171 -6.97 -8.01 -13.37
C LEU A 171 -6.22 -8.60 -12.17
N SER A 172 -6.82 -8.56 -10.98
CA SER A 172 -6.25 -9.18 -9.78
C SER A 172 -6.21 -10.71 -9.86
N LEU A 173 -7.20 -11.34 -10.51
CA LEU A 173 -7.23 -12.79 -10.76
C LEU A 173 -6.14 -13.20 -11.78
N ILE A 174 -5.99 -12.44 -12.86
CA ILE A 174 -4.92 -12.68 -13.85
C ILE A 174 -3.55 -12.55 -13.18
N HIS A 175 -3.40 -11.54 -12.33
CA HIS A 175 -2.14 -11.29 -11.64
C HIS A 175 -1.73 -12.43 -10.69
N ILE A 176 -2.68 -13.13 -10.05
CA ILE A 176 -2.40 -14.33 -9.25
C ILE A 176 -1.81 -15.45 -10.09
N SER A 177 -2.20 -15.57 -11.35
CA SER A 177 -1.70 -16.63 -12.24
C SER A 177 -0.26 -16.39 -12.74
N GLU A 178 0.23 -15.15 -12.74
CA GLU A 178 1.58 -14.81 -13.21
C GLU A 178 2.71 -15.38 -12.33
N PRO A 179 2.73 -15.18 -11.00
CA PRO A 179 3.76 -15.76 -10.16
C PRO A 179 3.72 -17.28 -10.17
N THR A 180 2.51 -17.88 -10.23
CA THR A 180 2.37 -19.34 -10.28
C THR A 180 3.05 -19.93 -11.53
N ARG A 181 3.03 -19.24 -12.66
CA ARG A 181 3.74 -19.67 -13.88
C ARG A 181 5.26 -19.62 -13.76
N ARG A 182 5.81 -18.65 -13.02
CA ARG A 182 7.27 -18.51 -12.84
C ARG A 182 7.87 -19.57 -11.94
N TYR A 183 7.08 -20.12 -11.00
CA TYR A 183 7.52 -21.18 -10.07
C TYR A 183 7.08 -22.58 -10.49
N ALA A 184 6.29 -22.73 -11.55
CA ALA A 184 5.91 -24.03 -12.11
C ALA A 184 6.92 -24.63 -13.10
N ILE A 185 8.08 -23.98 -13.29
CA ILE A 185 9.25 -24.44 -14.03
C ILE A 185 10.40 -24.65 -13.05
#